data_5f1c591b6799af67b08aa15a4a6b4840
#
_entry.id   5f1c591b6799af67b08aa15a4a6b4840
#
_cell.length_a   1.000
_cell.length_b   1.000
_cell.length_c   1.000
_cell.angle_alpha   90.00
_cell.angle_beta   90.00
_cell.angle_gamma   90.00
#
_symmetry.space_group_name_H-M   'P 1'
#
loop_
_entity.id
_entity.type
_entity.pdbx_description
1 polymer ?
#
loop_
_entity_poly.entity_id
_entity_poly.type
_entity_poly.pdbx_seq_one_letter_code
_entity_poly.pdbx_strand_id
1 'polypeptide(L)'
;MDVRGAIAVPAERNAKGIALFALAQLANYRRVKTEESRRQAREMLAALLEMRIEGYSGAAWGYNFDWQSRNFLAPREMPTIVATAFAARALVEGAQDLQDFQDLHDAVRSVSAFIRKDLPRTVKNKNEVCFSYAPHSNTRVFNASLLAAEVLASVGKLTGDTELLELAERATRYVVNNQRADGSWFYGADPKQSWIDNFHTAYILFSLQRIINSTSFGAEFQTALERGYEFWKNSFFLADGWPKYYDDNPYPADAHAAASAIVTFLECRRLDNDALKMAQKVASWTIQHLRDKRGFFYYQRRRFYTIRKPYMRWTEAWMLYALSRLLEEQQCQSQQT
;
A
#
# COMPACT_ATOMS: atom_id res chain seq x y z
N MET A 1 25.89 14.07 -5.87
CA MET A 1 25.82 14.66 -7.23
C MET A 1 24.67 13.98 -7.95
N ASP A 2 23.74 14.73 -8.53
CA ASP A 2 22.67 14.19 -9.38
C ASP A 2 23.19 14.12 -10.82
N VAL A 3 23.44 12.91 -11.30
CA VAL A 3 24.00 12.67 -12.63
C VAL A 3 22.93 12.36 -13.70
N ARG A 4 21.64 12.40 -13.34
CA ARG A 4 20.55 12.05 -14.26
C ARG A 4 20.54 12.91 -15.53
N GLY A 5 20.79 14.21 -15.40
CA GLY A 5 20.90 15.09 -16.56
C GLY A 5 22.05 14.71 -17.51
N ALA A 6 23.18 14.27 -16.94
CA ALA A 6 24.37 13.86 -17.73
C ALA A 6 24.16 12.54 -18.48
N ILE A 7 23.29 11.66 -17.99
CA ILE A 7 22.96 10.36 -18.61
C ILE A 7 21.56 10.35 -19.25
N ALA A 8 21.00 11.53 -19.53
CA ALA A 8 19.71 11.73 -20.20
C ALA A 8 18.52 10.97 -19.56
N VAL A 9 18.51 10.81 -18.25
CA VAL A 9 17.37 10.23 -17.55
C VAL A 9 16.32 11.33 -17.33
N PRO A 10 15.14 11.24 -17.95
CA PRO A 10 14.11 12.26 -17.84
C PRO A 10 13.51 12.32 -16.43
N ALA A 11 13.03 13.50 -16.06
CA ALA A 11 12.18 13.65 -14.87
C ALA A 11 10.76 13.21 -15.24
N GLU A 12 10.24 12.17 -14.60
CA GLU A 12 8.93 11.61 -14.90
C GLU A 12 8.09 11.42 -13.64
N ARG A 13 6.77 11.39 -13.82
CA ARG A 13 5.82 11.05 -12.77
C ARG A 13 5.69 9.53 -12.64
N ASN A 14 5.51 9.04 -11.42
CA ASN A 14 5.26 7.62 -11.14
C ASN A 14 3.86 7.46 -10.55
N ALA A 15 3.01 6.62 -11.14
CA ALA A 15 1.61 6.48 -10.75
C ALA A 15 1.43 6.08 -9.27
N LYS A 16 2.21 5.13 -8.75
CA LYS A 16 2.17 4.78 -7.32
C LYS A 16 2.62 5.94 -6.44
N GLY A 17 3.60 6.72 -6.87
CA GLY A 17 4.04 7.92 -6.15
C GLY A 17 2.94 8.98 -6.09
N ILE A 18 2.29 9.28 -7.24
CA ILE A 18 1.16 10.22 -7.32
C ILE A 18 -0.02 9.73 -6.48
N ALA A 19 -0.34 8.43 -6.50
CA ALA A 19 -1.38 7.86 -5.65
C ALA A 19 -1.13 8.09 -4.15
N LEU A 20 0.11 7.90 -3.68
CA LEU A 20 0.48 8.16 -2.29
C LEU A 20 0.43 9.66 -1.95
N PHE A 21 0.83 10.54 -2.87
CA PHE A 21 0.66 11.98 -2.71
C PHE A 21 -0.81 12.37 -2.65
N ALA A 22 -1.67 11.80 -3.50
CA ALA A 22 -3.11 12.02 -3.45
C ALA A 22 -3.70 11.61 -2.11
N LEU A 23 -3.35 10.41 -1.60
CA LEU A 23 -3.76 9.92 -0.28
C LEU A 23 -3.29 10.84 0.85
N ALA A 24 -2.06 11.39 0.75
CA ALA A 24 -1.53 12.35 1.72
C ALA A 24 -2.32 13.67 1.70
N GLN A 25 -2.65 14.18 0.50
CA GLN A 25 -3.44 15.41 0.36
C GLN A 25 -4.89 15.22 0.79
N LEU A 26 -5.49 14.05 0.57
CA LEU A 26 -6.81 13.72 1.10
C LEU A 26 -6.80 13.68 2.65
N ALA A 27 -5.80 13.04 3.25
CA ALA A 27 -5.64 13.05 4.72
C ALA A 27 -5.46 14.48 5.26
N ASN A 28 -4.67 15.31 4.56
CA ASN A 28 -4.53 16.71 4.91
C ASN A 28 -5.86 17.49 4.73
N TYR A 29 -6.59 17.26 3.64
CA TYR A 29 -7.91 17.88 3.42
C TYR A 29 -8.90 17.48 4.52
N ARG A 30 -8.98 16.20 4.91
CA ARG A 30 -9.83 15.76 6.03
C ARG A 30 -9.47 16.45 7.33
N ARG A 31 -8.18 16.71 7.53
CA ARG A 31 -7.65 17.36 8.73
C ARG A 31 -7.95 18.85 8.78
N VAL A 32 -7.72 19.63 7.71
CA VAL A 32 -7.77 21.10 7.75
C VAL A 32 -8.99 21.72 7.07
N LYS A 33 -9.67 20.99 6.17
CA LYS A 33 -10.90 21.40 5.47
C LYS A 33 -10.83 22.75 4.76
N THR A 34 -9.66 23.13 4.20
CA THR A 34 -9.50 24.37 3.42
C THR A 34 -9.66 24.12 1.92
N GLU A 35 -10.08 25.16 1.16
CA GLU A 35 -10.17 25.08 -0.30
C GLU A 35 -8.80 24.79 -0.95
N GLU A 36 -7.73 25.31 -0.38
CA GLU A 36 -6.38 25.03 -0.87
C GLU A 36 -6.02 23.54 -0.73
N SER A 37 -6.30 22.92 0.43
CA SER A 37 -6.05 21.48 0.62
C SER A 37 -6.96 20.62 -0.27
N ARG A 38 -8.20 21.07 -0.52
CA ARG A 38 -9.12 20.44 -1.47
C ARG A 38 -8.59 20.51 -2.90
N ARG A 39 -8.11 21.67 -3.34
CA ARG A 39 -7.52 21.87 -4.66
C ARG A 39 -6.29 20.96 -4.87
N GLN A 40 -5.38 20.90 -3.89
CA GLN A 40 -4.20 20.04 -3.95
C GLN A 40 -4.56 18.55 -4.07
N ALA A 41 -5.57 18.08 -3.34
CA ALA A 41 -6.06 16.70 -3.46
C ALA A 41 -6.62 16.44 -4.87
N ARG A 42 -7.44 17.36 -5.41
CA ARG A 42 -8.00 17.23 -6.77
C ARG A 42 -6.92 17.20 -7.84
N GLU A 43 -5.91 18.04 -7.76
CA GLU A 43 -4.78 18.06 -8.71
C GLU A 43 -4.03 16.73 -8.76
N MET A 44 -3.77 16.13 -7.60
CA MET A 44 -3.11 14.82 -7.55
C MET A 44 -3.98 13.70 -8.11
N LEU A 45 -5.29 13.73 -7.83
CA LEU A 45 -6.23 12.75 -8.38
C LEU A 45 -6.41 12.91 -9.89
N ALA A 46 -6.50 14.13 -10.40
CA ALA A 46 -6.54 14.40 -11.84
C ALA A 46 -5.28 13.90 -12.55
N ALA A 47 -4.10 14.22 -12.01
CA ALA A 47 -2.84 13.71 -12.53
C ALA A 47 -2.78 12.17 -12.53
N LEU A 48 -3.38 11.52 -11.53
CA LEU A 48 -3.45 10.06 -11.47
C LEU A 48 -4.37 9.50 -12.57
N LEU A 49 -5.51 10.15 -12.86
CA LEU A 49 -6.41 9.76 -13.94
C LEU A 49 -5.73 9.89 -15.32
N GLU A 50 -4.94 10.92 -15.54
CA GLU A 50 -4.16 11.10 -16.78
C GLU A 50 -3.11 10.02 -17.01
N MET A 51 -2.63 9.37 -15.93
CA MET A 51 -1.60 8.32 -15.98
C MET A 51 -2.16 6.91 -16.19
N ARG A 52 -3.45 6.75 -16.49
CA ARG A 52 -4.03 5.44 -16.81
C ARG A 52 -3.34 4.86 -18.05
N ILE A 53 -3.07 3.57 -18.00
CA ILE A 53 -2.51 2.83 -19.14
C ILE A 53 -3.68 2.31 -19.97
N GLU A 54 -3.67 2.62 -21.25
CA GLU A 54 -4.69 2.17 -22.20
C GLU A 54 -4.41 0.75 -22.73
N GLY A 55 -5.39 0.16 -23.42
CA GLY A 55 -5.28 -1.17 -24.04
C GLY A 55 -5.61 -2.33 -23.11
N TYR A 56 -6.13 -2.07 -21.91
CA TYR A 56 -6.62 -3.07 -20.95
C TYR A 56 -8.13 -2.96 -20.76
N SER A 57 -8.72 -3.99 -20.15
CA SER A 57 -10.19 -4.09 -19.97
C SER A 57 -10.74 -3.03 -19.02
N GLY A 58 -9.91 -2.37 -18.25
CA GLY A 58 -10.28 -1.33 -17.28
C GLY A 58 -9.10 -0.47 -16.89
N ALA A 59 -9.36 0.53 -16.04
CA ALA A 59 -8.34 1.43 -15.57
C ALA A 59 -7.24 0.70 -14.81
N ALA A 60 -6.00 0.91 -15.22
CA ALA A 60 -4.83 0.25 -14.67
C ALA A 60 -3.61 1.18 -14.69
N TRP A 61 -2.66 0.94 -13.77
CA TRP A 61 -1.44 1.74 -13.61
C TRP A 61 -0.22 0.85 -13.47
N GLY A 62 0.90 1.32 -14.00
CA GLY A 62 2.20 0.67 -13.97
C GLY A 62 3.30 1.59 -13.52
N TYR A 63 4.54 1.16 -13.76
CA TYR A 63 5.71 1.99 -13.51
C TYR A 63 6.17 2.68 -14.80
N ASN A 64 6.71 3.89 -14.65
CA ASN A 64 7.27 4.68 -15.74
C ASN A 64 8.70 4.27 -16.13
N PHE A 65 9.14 3.07 -15.72
CA PHE A 65 10.45 2.48 -15.99
C PHE A 65 10.36 0.96 -15.95
N ASP A 66 11.32 0.29 -16.59
CA ASP A 66 11.46 -1.16 -16.48
C ASP A 66 11.82 -1.55 -15.06
N TRP A 67 11.02 -2.41 -14.44
CA TRP A 67 11.25 -2.88 -13.09
C TRP A 67 11.60 -4.37 -13.07
N GLN A 68 12.86 -4.66 -12.76
CA GLN A 68 13.32 -6.02 -12.51
C GLN A 68 13.11 -6.37 -11.06
N SER A 69 12.19 -7.29 -10.80
CA SER A 69 12.07 -7.95 -9.50
C SER A 69 13.04 -9.13 -9.38
N ARG A 70 13.04 -9.82 -8.24
CA ARG A 70 13.80 -11.07 -8.09
C ARG A 70 13.28 -12.20 -9.00
N ASN A 71 12.02 -12.13 -9.45
CA ASN A 71 11.33 -13.25 -10.10
C ASN A 71 10.77 -12.94 -11.49
N PHE A 72 10.58 -11.67 -11.84
CA PHE A 72 10.03 -11.28 -13.14
C PHE A 72 10.42 -9.85 -13.50
N LEU A 73 10.35 -9.55 -14.78
CA LEU A 73 10.50 -8.21 -15.34
C LEU A 73 9.11 -7.62 -15.59
N ALA A 74 8.87 -6.41 -15.09
CA ALA A 74 7.75 -5.56 -15.49
C ALA A 74 8.30 -4.45 -16.39
N PRO A 75 8.09 -4.51 -17.70
CA PRO A 75 8.47 -3.45 -18.61
C PRO A 75 7.79 -2.13 -18.26
N ARG A 76 8.39 -1.02 -18.66
CA ARG A 76 7.78 0.31 -18.60
C ARG A 76 6.36 0.26 -19.13
N GLU A 77 5.45 0.94 -18.44
CA GLU A 77 4.02 1.04 -18.79
C GLU A 77 3.24 -0.29 -18.78
N MET A 78 3.84 -1.40 -18.33
CA MET A 78 3.06 -2.58 -18.00
C MET A 78 2.31 -2.35 -16.68
N PRO A 79 0.97 -2.49 -16.64
CA PRO A 79 0.23 -2.33 -15.40
C PRO A 79 0.60 -3.43 -14.40
N THR A 80 0.67 -3.05 -13.14
CA THR A 80 0.88 -3.97 -12.03
C THR A 80 -0.22 -3.80 -11.00
N ILE A 81 -0.63 -4.89 -10.36
CA ILE A 81 -1.67 -4.81 -9.34
C ILE A 81 -1.26 -3.89 -8.18
N VAL A 82 0.02 -3.81 -7.85
CA VAL A 82 0.49 -2.94 -6.77
C VAL A 82 0.31 -1.47 -7.11
N ALA A 83 0.70 -1.00 -8.31
CA ALA A 83 0.48 0.37 -8.72
C ALA A 83 -1.01 0.68 -8.86
N THR A 84 -1.76 -0.25 -9.47
CA THR A 84 -3.21 -0.13 -9.67
C THR A 84 -3.99 -0.09 -8.35
N ALA A 85 -3.63 -0.91 -7.36
CA ALA A 85 -4.34 -0.93 -6.07
C ALA A 85 -4.13 0.37 -5.27
N PHE A 86 -2.92 0.94 -5.26
CA PHE A 86 -2.71 2.24 -4.62
C PHE A 86 -3.42 3.38 -5.37
N ALA A 87 -3.46 3.33 -6.71
CA ALA A 87 -4.26 4.26 -7.50
C ALA A 87 -5.75 4.13 -7.18
N ALA A 88 -6.29 2.91 -7.22
CA ALA A 88 -7.68 2.64 -6.88
C ALA A 88 -8.04 3.12 -5.47
N ARG A 89 -7.18 2.89 -4.48
CA ARG A 89 -7.37 3.38 -3.10
C ARG A 89 -7.48 4.90 -3.06
N ALA A 90 -6.58 5.62 -3.73
CA ALA A 90 -6.63 7.07 -3.81
C ALA A 90 -7.91 7.58 -4.49
N LEU A 91 -8.35 6.90 -5.56
CA LEU A 91 -9.59 7.25 -6.25
C LEU A 91 -10.83 6.96 -5.40
N VAL A 92 -10.88 5.85 -4.66
CA VAL A 92 -11.99 5.49 -3.75
C VAL A 92 -12.09 6.51 -2.61
N GLU A 93 -10.99 6.83 -1.93
CA GLU A 93 -10.97 7.85 -0.88
C GLU A 93 -11.31 9.24 -1.45
N GLY A 94 -10.80 9.56 -2.64
CA GLY A 94 -11.12 10.80 -3.34
C GLY A 94 -12.61 10.92 -3.69
N ALA A 95 -13.24 9.85 -4.17
CA ALA A 95 -14.67 9.83 -4.47
C ALA A 95 -15.55 10.00 -3.23
N GLN A 96 -15.09 9.55 -2.06
CA GLN A 96 -15.77 9.75 -0.78
C GLN A 96 -15.64 11.19 -0.26
N ASP A 97 -14.44 11.78 -0.37
CA ASP A 97 -14.12 13.11 0.18
C ASP A 97 -14.52 14.26 -0.75
N LEU A 98 -14.50 14.02 -2.07
CA LEU A 98 -14.70 15.02 -3.14
C LEU A 98 -15.86 14.58 -4.06
N GLN A 99 -17.06 14.52 -3.52
CA GLN A 99 -18.26 13.97 -4.17
C GLN A 99 -18.63 14.63 -5.51
N ASP A 100 -18.17 15.86 -5.75
CA ASP A 100 -18.35 16.61 -6.99
C ASP A 100 -17.37 16.26 -8.12
N PHE A 101 -16.50 15.26 -7.93
CA PHE A 101 -15.52 14.81 -8.90
C PHE A 101 -15.95 13.49 -9.57
N GLN A 102 -16.89 13.59 -10.53
CA GLN A 102 -17.57 12.43 -11.14
C GLN A 102 -16.63 11.43 -11.81
N ASP A 103 -15.55 11.89 -12.48
CA ASP A 103 -14.60 11.03 -13.20
C ASP A 103 -13.93 9.98 -12.29
N LEU A 104 -13.87 10.24 -10.98
CA LEU A 104 -13.33 9.28 -10.02
C LEU A 104 -14.20 8.03 -9.91
N HIS A 105 -15.53 8.20 -9.92
CA HIS A 105 -16.47 7.07 -9.79
C HIS A 105 -16.37 6.11 -10.98
N ASP A 106 -16.26 6.64 -12.19
CA ASP A 106 -16.14 5.81 -13.41
C ASP A 106 -14.79 5.09 -13.44
N ALA A 107 -13.71 5.77 -13.08
CA ALA A 107 -12.39 5.16 -12.98
C ALA A 107 -12.36 4.04 -11.92
N VAL A 108 -12.94 4.27 -10.73
CA VAL A 108 -13.02 3.25 -9.65
C VAL A 108 -13.78 2.01 -10.13
N ARG A 109 -14.96 2.17 -10.76
CA ARG A 109 -15.72 1.04 -11.30
C ARG A 109 -14.92 0.25 -12.34
N SER A 110 -14.22 0.96 -13.21
CA SER A 110 -13.47 0.39 -14.32
C SER A 110 -12.27 -0.47 -13.85
N VAL A 111 -11.63 -0.16 -12.70
CA VAL A 111 -10.48 -0.94 -12.18
C VAL A 111 -10.80 -2.42 -11.99
N SER A 112 -12.03 -2.76 -11.58
CA SER A 112 -12.43 -4.14 -11.37
C SER A 112 -12.36 -4.99 -12.65
N ALA A 113 -12.61 -4.37 -13.81
CA ALA A 113 -12.53 -5.06 -15.10
C ALA A 113 -11.08 -5.46 -15.44
N PHE A 114 -10.09 -4.61 -15.16
CA PHE A 114 -8.68 -4.96 -15.27
C PHE A 114 -8.33 -6.17 -14.40
N ILE A 115 -8.70 -6.16 -13.12
CA ILE A 115 -8.39 -7.26 -12.21
C ILE A 115 -9.05 -8.57 -12.66
N ARG A 116 -10.33 -8.50 -13.08
CA ARG A 116 -11.09 -9.68 -13.48
C ARG A 116 -10.65 -10.31 -14.80
N LYS A 117 -10.28 -9.49 -15.79
CA LYS A 117 -10.09 -9.93 -17.17
C LYS A 117 -8.62 -9.99 -17.59
N ASP A 118 -7.77 -9.10 -17.07
CA ASP A 118 -6.40 -8.98 -17.55
C ASP A 118 -5.36 -9.60 -16.59
N LEU A 119 -5.67 -9.78 -15.29
CA LEU A 119 -4.77 -10.45 -14.37
C LEU A 119 -4.97 -11.97 -14.39
N PRO A 120 -3.91 -12.76 -14.63
CA PRO A 120 -3.97 -14.21 -14.53
C PRO A 120 -4.37 -14.66 -13.12
N ARG A 121 -5.21 -15.70 -13.07
CA ARG A 121 -5.58 -16.40 -11.84
C ARG A 121 -4.74 -17.65 -11.73
N THR A 122 -3.66 -17.59 -10.97
CA THR A 122 -2.69 -18.68 -10.80
C THR A 122 -3.15 -19.80 -9.87
N VAL A 123 -4.14 -19.49 -9.02
CA VAL A 123 -4.98 -20.47 -8.30
C VAL A 123 -6.43 -20.09 -8.59
N LYS A 124 -7.24 -21.09 -8.96
CA LYS A 124 -8.67 -20.91 -9.23
C LYS A 124 -9.40 -22.20 -8.92
N ASN A 125 -10.03 -22.26 -7.77
CA ASN A 125 -10.92 -23.35 -7.37
C ASN A 125 -12.19 -22.77 -6.74
N LYS A 126 -13.09 -23.62 -6.22
CA LYS A 126 -14.35 -23.17 -5.63
C LYS A 126 -14.18 -22.17 -4.49
N ASN A 127 -13.15 -22.35 -3.68
CA ASN A 127 -12.95 -21.63 -2.42
C ASN A 127 -11.87 -20.54 -2.49
N GLU A 128 -10.93 -20.62 -3.45
CA GLU A 128 -9.75 -19.79 -3.48
C GLU A 128 -9.43 -19.26 -4.88
N VAL A 129 -8.86 -18.07 -4.91
CA VAL A 129 -8.30 -17.41 -6.11
C VAL A 129 -6.98 -16.75 -5.72
N CYS A 130 -5.95 -16.87 -6.57
CA CYS A 130 -4.74 -16.06 -6.47
C CYS A 130 -4.58 -15.23 -7.74
N PHE A 131 -4.60 -13.92 -7.61
CA PHE A 131 -4.29 -13.01 -8.72
C PHE A 131 -2.78 -12.81 -8.85
N SER A 132 -2.29 -12.85 -10.09
CA SER A 132 -0.89 -12.58 -10.39
C SER A 132 -0.53 -11.11 -10.22
N TYR A 133 0.77 -10.81 -10.17
CA TYR A 133 1.30 -9.46 -9.99
C TYR A 133 1.05 -8.54 -11.20
N ALA A 134 1.05 -9.10 -12.41
CA ALA A 134 0.90 -8.37 -13.67
C ALA A 134 0.30 -9.28 -14.75
N PRO A 135 -0.21 -8.73 -15.90
CA PRO A 135 -0.91 -9.49 -16.94
C PRO A 135 -0.10 -10.66 -17.55
N HIS A 136 1.21 -10.51 -17.66
CA HIS A 136 2.08 -11.55 -18.26
C HIS A 136 2.91 -12.31 -17.20
N SER A 137 2.45 -12.33 -15.97
CA SER A 137 3.12 -12.95 -14.84
C SER A 137 2.28 -14.09 -14.27
N ASN A 138 2.93 -15.17 -13.85
CA ASN A 138 2.29 -16.29 -13.15
C ASN A 138 2.72 -16.38 -11.68
N THR A 139 3.08 -15.22 -11.07
CA THR A 139 3.53 -15.15 -9.69
C THR A 139 2.40 -15.35 -8.70
N ARG A 140 2.71 -15.97 -7.56
CA ARG A 140 1.80 -16.14 -6.43
C ARG A 140 2.29 -15.36 -5.22
N VAL A 141 2.27 -14.03 -5.35
CA VAL A 141 2.71 -13.07 -4.32
C VAL A 141 1.53 -12.71 -3.43
N PHE A 142 1.61 -12.98 -2.14
CA PHE A 142 0.46 -12.88 -1.23
C PHE A 142 -0.07 -11.47 -1.08
N ASN A 143 0.80 -10.47 -0.82
CA ASN A 143 0.34 -9.09 -0.72
C ASN A 143 -0.22 -8.55 -2.04
N ALA A 144 0.27 -9.00 -3.19
CA ALA A 144 -0.25 -8.58 -4.50
C ALA A 144 -1.68 -9.11 -4.73
N SER A 145 -1.92 -10.40 -4.44
CA SER A 145 -3.25 -11.00 -4.53
C SER A 145 -4.24 -10.36 -3.54
N LEU A 146 -3.78 -10.01 -2.33
CA LEU A 146 -4.64 -9.37 -1.33
C LEU A 146 -4.95 -7.91 -1.67
N LEU A 147 -4.04 -7.18 -2.30
CA LEU A 147 -4.31 -5.84 -2.85
C LEU A 147 -5.38 -5.90 -3.95
N ALA A 148 -5.38 -6.94 -4.79
CA ALA A 148 -6.46 -7.15 -5.75
C ALA A 148 -7.82 -7.41 -5.03
N ALA A 149 -7.81 -8.22 -3.98
CA ALA A 149 -8.99 -8.48 -3.16
C ALA A 149 -9.54 -7.20 -2.51
N GLU A 150 -8.68 -6.35 -1.96
CA GLU A 150 -9.06 -5.05 -1.36
C GLU A 150 -9.77 -4.15 -2.38
N VAL A 151 -9.23 -4.05 -3.60
CA VAL A 151 -9.87 -3.26 -4.67
C VAL A 151 -11.21 -3.85 -5.05
N LEU A 152 -11.30 -5.17 -5.27
CA LEU A 152 -12.55 -5.84 -5.60
C LEU A 152 -13.60 -5.67 -4.50
N ALA A 153 -13.21 -5.80 -3.23
CA ALA A 153 -14.09 -5.56 -2.08
C ALA A 153 -14.62 -4.11 -2.05
N SER A 154 -13.74 -3.14 -2.26
CA SER A 154 -14.08 -1.72 -2.26
C SER A 154 -15.04 -1.37 -3.40
N VAL A 155 -14.75 -1.84 -4.62
CA VAL A 155 -15.61 -1.62 -5.79
C VAL A 155 -16.94 -2.38 -5.65
N GLY A 156 -16.89 -3.65 -5.22
CA GLY A 156 -18.10 -4.45 -5.00
C GLY A 156 -19.05 -3.84 -3.99
N LYS A 157 -18.50 -3.32 -2.86
CA LYS A 157 -19.31 -2.56 -1.88
C LYS A 157 -19.93 -1.30 -2.48
N LEU A 158 -19.14 -0.53 -3.26
CA LEU A 158 -19.59 0.74 -3.86
C LEU A 158 -20.69 0.52 -4.90
N THR A 159 -20.62 -0.58 -5.66
CA THR A 159 -21.51 -0.87 -6.79
C THR A 159 -22.64 -1.85 -6.47
N GLY A 160 -22.56 -2.55 -5.34
CA GLY A 160 -23.46 -3.66 -5.02
C GLY A 160 -23.17 -4.93 -5.83
N ASP A 161 -22.02 -5.04 -6.51
CA ASP A 161 -21.65 -6.20 -7.34
C ASP A 161 -21.18 -7.37 -6.46
N THR A 162 -22.06 -8.37 -6.29
CA THR A 162 -21.80 -9.55 -5.47
C THR A 162 -20.72 -10.45 -6.04
N GLU A 163 -20.54 -10.51 -7.37
CA GLU A 163 -19.47 -11.30 -7.98
C GLU A 163 -18.08 -10.74 -7.61
N LEU A 164 -17.94 -9.42 -7.50
CA LEU A 164 -16.71 -8.80 -7.04
C LEU A 164 -16.43 -9.14 -5.57
N LEU A 165 -17.46 -9.13 -4.73
CA LEU A 165 -17.36 -9.50 -3.31
C LEU A 165 -16.96 -10.97 -3.14
N GLU A 166 -17.56 -11.90 -3.90
CA GLU A 166 -17.17 -13.31 -3.89
C GLU A 166 -15.73 -13.55 -4.35
N LEU A 167 -15.28 -12.82 -5.37
CA LEU A 167 -13.90 -12.90 -5.82
C LEU A 167 -12.91 -12.33 -4.78
N ALA A 168 -13.29 -11.24 -4.12
CA ALA A 168 -12.51 -10.65 -3.03
C ALA A 168 -12.38 -11.62 -1.86
N GLU A 169 -13.48 -12.26 -1.45
CA GLU A 169 -13.49 -13.26 -0.39
C GLU A 169 -12.56 -14.43 -0.71
N ARG A 170 -12.69 -15.02 -1.90
CA ARG A 170 -11.86 -16.15 -2.34
C ARG A 170 -10.38 -15.79 -2.43
N ALA A 171 -10.04 -14.56 -2.86
CA ALA A 171 -8.66 -14.10 -2.91
C ALA A 171 -8.10 -13.81 -1.50
N THR A 172 -8.93 -13.32 -0.60
CA THR A 172 -8.57 -13.16 0.81
C THR A 172 -8.32 -14.50 1.49
N ARG A 173 -9.22 -15.48 1.28
CA ARG A 173 -9.10 -16.84 1.83
C ARG A 173 -7.82 -17.53 1.37
N TYR A 174 -7.43 -17.38 0.11
CA TYR A 174 -6.15 -17.88 -0.38
C TYR A 174 -4.96 -17.35 0.43
N VAL A 175 -4.91 -16.06 0.71
CA VAL A 175 -3.82 -15.46 1.48
C VAL A 175 -3.85 -15.91 2.93
N VAL A 176 -5.02 -15.93 3.56
CA VAL A 176 -5.20 -16.36 4.95
C VAL A 176 -4.81 -17.82 5.14
N ASN A 177 -5.21 -18.72 4.24
CA ASN A 177 -4.86 -20.14 4.30
C ASN A 177 -3.35 -20.42 4.11
N ASN A 178 -2.60 -19.46 3.60
CA ASN A 178 -1.13 -19.53 3.52
C ASN A 178 -0.41 -18.85 4.70
N GLN A 179 -1.14 -18.45 5.75
CA GLN A 179 -0.54 -17.97 6.99
C GLN A 179 0.16 -19.11 7.72
N ARG A 180 1.39 -18.88 8.15
CA ARG A 180 2.19 -19.85 8.90
C ARG A 180 1.69 -19.99 10.34
N ALA A 181 2.13 -21.06 11.00
CA ALA A 181 1.75 -21.35 12.37
C ALA A 181 2.14 -20.24 13.36
N ASP A 182 3.23 -19.52 13.09
CA ASP A 182 3.70 -18.38 13.88
C ASP A 182 2.95 -17.06 13.62
N GLY A 183 1.99 -17.05 12.68
CA GLY A 183 1.24 -15.86 12.28
C GLY A 183 1.84 -15.09 11.09
N SER A 184 3.04 -15.44 10.65
CA SER A 184 3.70 -14.75 9.53
C SER A 184 3.21 -15.23 8.17
N TRP A 185 3.62 -14.49 7.13
CA TRP A 185 3.53 -14.91 5.72
C TRP A 185 4.89 -14.76 5.06
N PHE A 186 5.23 -15.73 4.23
CA PHE A 186 6.28 -15.50 3.24
C PHE A 186 5.84 -14.42 2.22
N TYR A 187 6.78 -13.87 1.47
CA TYR A 187 6.47 -12.93 0.40
C TYR A 187 5.53 -13.54 -0.66
N GLY A 188 5.72 -14.82 -0.99
CA GLY A 188 4.90 -15.56 -1.93
C GLY A 188 4.99 -17.06 -1.76
N ALA A 189 4.21 -17.79 -2.55
CA ALA A 189 4.10 -19.25 -2.47
C ALA A 189 5.24 -20.00 -3.19
N ASP A 190 6.07 -19.33 -3.98
CA ASP A 190 7.23 -19.96 -4.62
C ASP A 190 8.35 -20.16 -3.59
N PRO A 191 9.06 -21.30 -3.57
CA PRO A 191 10.18 -21.52 -2.64
C PRO A 191 11.27 -20.43 -2.71
N LYS A 192 11.47 -19.81 -3.86
CA LYS A 192 12.37 -18.65 -4.02
C LYS A 192 11.82 -17.35 -3.42
N GLN A 193 10.62 -17.36 -2.88
CA GLN A 193 9.92 -16.22 -2.28
C GLN A 193 9.70 -16.39 -0.77
N SER A 194 10.47 -17.28 -0.12
CA SER A 194 10.32 -17.64 1.28
C SER A 194 11.00 -16.70 2.28
N TRP A 195 11.12 -15.41 1.96
CA TRP A 195 11.54 -14.41 2.93
C TRP A 195 10.35 -13.70 3.56
N ILE A 196 10.56 -13.13 4.75
CA ILE A 196 9.57 -12.34 5.48
C ILE A 196 10.15 -10.94 5.66
N ASP A 197 9.41 -9.91 5.27
CA ASP A 197 9.82 -8.53 5.46
C ASP A 197 8.69 -7.64 5.99
N ASN A 198 9.07 -6.52 6.57
CA ASN A 198 8.18 -5.63 7.28
C ASN A 198 7.07 -5.06 6.38
N PHE A 199 7.44 -4.44 5.25
CA PHE A 199 6.46 -3.68 4.47
C PHE A 199 5.52 -4.57 3.65
N HIS A 200 5.93 -5.77 3.20
CA HIS A 200 5.00 -6.71 2.56
C HIS A 200 4.04 -7.32 3.58
N THR A 201 4.52 -7.63 4.80
CA THR A 201 3.65 -8.03 5.91
C THR A 201 2.68 -6.90 6.28
N ALA A 202 3.16 -5.64 6.39
CA ALA A 202 2.32 -4.48 6.61
C ALA A 202 1.23 -4.33 5.53
N TYR A 203 1.56 -4.57 4.25
CA TYR A 203 0.57 -4.54 3.15
C TYR A 203 -0.52 -5.59 3.32
N ILE A 204 -0.16 -6.81 3.75
CA ILE A 204 -1.14 -7.86 4.06
C ILE A 204 -2.06 -7.38 5.19
N LEU A 205 -1.50 -6.89 6.29
CA LEU A 205 -2.26 -6.48 7.47
C LEU A 205 -3.23 -5.33 7.19
N PHE A 206 -2.79 -4.24 6.58
CA PHE A 206 -3.69 -3.13 6.32
C PHE A 206 -4.75 -3.45 5.25
N SER A 207 -4.40 -4.25 4.22
CA SER A 207 -5.40 -4.68 3.23
C SER A 207 -6.43 -5.61 3.86
N LEU A 208 -6.01 -6.55 4.71
CA LEU A 208 -6.89 -7.45 5.43
C LEU A 208 -7.83 -6.67 6.37
N GLN A 209 -7.28 -5.71 7.14
CA GLN A 209 -8.08 -4.83 8.01
C GLN A 209 -9.12 -4.02 7.20
N ARG A 210 -8.76 -3.50 6.03
CA ARG A 210 -9.69 -2.76 5.17
C ARG A 210 -10.79 -3.65 4.61
N ILE A 211 -10.48 -4.88 4.21
CA ILE A 211 -11.46 -5.87 3.76
C ILE A 211 -12.42 -6.21 4.91
N ILE A 212 -11.91 -6.46 6.11
CA ILE A 212 -12.71 -6.75 7.31
C ILE A 212 -13.67 -5.60 7.61
N ASN A 213 -13.20 -4.35 7.57
CA ASN A 213 -14.03 -3.18 7.84
C ASN A 213 -15.07 -2.88 6.74
N SER A 214 -14.88 -3.40 5.53
CA SER A 214 -15.70 -3.02 4.37
C SER A 214 -16.70 -4.09 3.93
N THR A 215 -16.58 -5.33 4.38
CA THR A 215 -17.37 -6.46 3.87
C THR A 215 -18.04 -7.26 4.99
N SER A 216 -19.15 -7.91 4.68
CA SER A 216 -19.87 -8.78 5.63
C SER A 216 -19.12 -10.10 5.90
N PHE A 217 -18.35 -10.60 4.93
CA PHE A 217 -17.53 -11.80 5.09
C PHE A 217 -16.22 -11.55 5.86
N GLY A 218 -15.85 -10.30 6.08
CA GLY A 218 -14.56 -9.95 6.68
C GLY A 218 -14.32 -10.53 8.06
N ALA A 219 -15.36 -10.71 8.86
CA ALA A 219 -15.28 -11.27 10.21
C ALA A 219 -14.62 -12.67 10.25
N GLU A 220 -14.74 -13.48 9.19
CA GLU A 220 -14.10 -14.79 9.05
C GLU A 220 -12.56 -14.70 9.16
N PHE A 221 -11.98 -13.56 8.77
CA PHE A 221 -10.53 -13.38 8.68
C PHE A 221 -9.92 -12.66 9.89
N GLN A 222 -10.73 -12.31 10.88
CA GLN A 222 -10.31 -11.55 12.05
C GLN A 222 -9.16 -12.23 12.82
N THR A 223 -9.27 -13.53 13.09
CA THR A 223 -8.23 -14.30 13.80
C THR A 223 -6.89 -14.31 13.04
N ALA A 224 -6.94 -14.39 11.71
CA ALA A 224 -5.71 -14.35 10.91
C ALA A 224 -5.04 -12.96 10.96
N LEU A 225 -5.84 -11.90 10.94
CA LEU A 225 -5.34 -10.55 11.11
C LEU A 225 -4.68 -10.37 12.49
N GLU A 226 -5.33 -10.80 13.56
CA GLU A 226 -4.81 -10.67 14.94
C GLU A 226 -3.48 -11.40 15.12
N ARG A 227 -3.40 -12.66 14.67
CA ARG A 227 -2.15 -13.45 14.72
C ARG A 227 -1.04 -12.80 13.89
N GLY A 228 -1.37 -12.31 12.69
CA GLY A 228 -0.40 -11.65 11.82
C GLY A 228 0.09 -10.33 12.39
N TYR A 229 -0.81 -9.53 12.99
CA TYR A 229 -0.48 -8.28 13.64
C TYR A 229 0.43 -8.50 14.87
N GLU A 230 0.13 -9.50 15.68
CA GLU A 230 0.94 -9.86 16.85
C GLU A 230 2.36 -10.30 16.44
N PHE A 231 2.49 -11.19 15.45
CA PHE A 231 3.78 -11.56 14.88
C PHE A 231 4.55 -10.32 14.38
N TRP A 232 3.90 -9.49 13.57
CA TRP A 232 4.53 -8.33 12.96
C TRP A 232 4.98 -7.30 14.00
N LYS A 233 4.12 -6.98 14.97
CA LYS A 233 4.43 -6.03 16.04
C LYS A 233 5.64 -6.47 16.87
N ASN A 234 5.72 -7.76 17.20
CA ASN A 234 6.79 -8.28 18.05
C ASN A 234 8.10 -8.53 17.28
N SER A 235 8.02 -8.83 15.99
CA SER A 235 9.19 -9.22 15.20
C SER A 235 9.94 -8.05 14.55
N PHE A 236 9.24 -6.96 14.19
CA PHE A 236 9.82 -5.93 13.32
C PHE A 236 10.22 -4.62 13.99
N PHE A 237 9.97 -4.46 15.28
CA PHE A 237 10.27 -3.19 15.98
C PHE A 237 11.13 -3.43 17.21
N LEU A 238 12.12 -2.55 17.41
CA LEU A 238 12.86 -2.47 18.66
C LEU A 238 12.14 -1.50 19.62
N ALA A 239 12.54 -1.53 20.88
CA ALA A 239 11.88 -0.77 21.95
C ALA A 239 11.87 0.76 21.73
N ASP A 240 12.84 1.29 20.99
CA ASP A 240 12.96 2.69 20.62
C ASP A 240 12.14 3.11 19.38
N GLY A 241 11.48 2.14 18.72
CA GLY A 241 10.72 2.35 17.47
C GLY A 241 11.53 2.09 16.19
N TRP A 242 12.75 1.57 16.29
CA TRP A 242 13.57 1.17 15.13
C TRP A 242 12.79 0.15 14.28
N PRO A 243 12.48 0.46 12.99
CA PRO A 243 11.78 -0.47 12.10
C PRO A 243 12.80 -1.37 11.39
N LYS A 244 12.82 -2.64 11.74
CA LYS A 244 13.62 -3.64 11.01
C LYS A 244 13.02 -3.87 9.62
N TYR A 245 13.87 -4.17 8.63
CA TYR A 245 13.41 -4.59 7.32
C TYR A 245 13.03 -6.08 7.30
N TYR A 246 13.88 -6.94 7.85
CA TYR A 246 13.64 -8.38 8.03
C TYR A 246 13.34 -8.70 9.50
N ASP A 247 12.60 -9.79 9.72
CA ASP A 247 12.19 -10.22 11.06
C ASP A 247 13.38 -10.65 11.94
N ASP A 248 14.40 -11.22 11.34
CA ASP A 248 15.59 -11.82 11.99
C ASP A 248 16.81 -10.87 12.10
N ASN A 249 16.77 -9.68 11.46
CA ASN A 249 17.92 -8.78 11.40
C ASN A 249 17.51 -7.32 11.63
N PRO A 250 18.19 -6.57 12.55
CA PRO A 250 17.91 -5.16 12.76
C PRO A 250 18.25 -4.27 11.56
N TYR A 251 19.10 -4.74 10.63
CA TYR A 251 19.49 -3.99 9.44
C TYR A 251 18.98 -4.64 8.14
N PRO A 252 18.64 -3.80 7.13
CA PRO A 252 18.58 -2.35 7.20
C PRO A 252 17.36 -1.86 7.96
N ALA A 253 17.39 -0.59 8.44
CA ALA A 253 16.20 0.18 8.71
C ALA A 253 15.86 0.99 7.45
N ASP A 254 14.62 0.96 7.04
CA ASP A 254 14.16 1.43 5.73
C ASP A 254 12.99 2.41 5.90
N ALA A 255 13.06 3.57 5.24
CA ALA A 255 12.02 4.60 5.37
C ALA A 255 10.65 4.13 4.82
N HIS A 256 10.63 3.25 3.81
CA HIS A 256 9.39 2.68 3.32
C HIS A 256 8.77 1.70 4.33
N ALA A 257 9.60 0.85 4.95
CA ALA A 257 9.15 -0.04 6.02
C ALA A 257 8.57 0.76 7.21
N ALA A 258 9.27 1.86 7.60
CA ALA A 258 8.77 2.77 8.64
C ALA A 258 7.42 3.39 8.26
N ALA A 259 7.30 3.93 7.05
CA ALA A 259 6.07 4.58 6.59
C ALA A 259 4.89 3.61 6.48
N SER A 260 5.10 2.43 5.89
CA SER A 260 4.05 1.39 5.83
C SER A 260 3.66 0.91 7.22
N ALA A 261 4.60 0.86 8.16
CA ALA A 261 4.33 0.50 9.55
C ALA A 261 3.45 1.55 10.24
N ILE A 262 3.74 2.84 10.10
CA ILE A 262 2.89 3.91 10.65
C ILE A 262 1.46 3.75 10.15
N VAL A 263 1.26 3.57 8.83
CA VAL A 263 -0.07 3.37 8.25
C VAL A 263 -0.75 2.12 8.81
N THR A 264 -0.02 1.01 8.94
CA THR A 264 -0.57 -0.24 9.48
C THR A 264 -1.01 -0.12 10.93
N PHE A 265 -0.20 0.52 11.79
CA PHE A 265 -0.60 0.79 13.17
C PHE A 265 -1.89 1.62 13.23
N LEU A 266 -2.02 2.65 12.38
CA LEU A 266 -3.23 3.47 12.33
C LEU A 266 -4.46 2.71 11.81
N GLU A 267 -4.32 1.87 10.80
CA GLU A 267 -5.42 1.03 10.29
C GLU A 267 -5.85 -0.02 11.32
N CYS A 268 -4.90 -0.63 12.04
CA CYS A 268 -5.15 -1.68 13.02
C CYS A 268 -5.35 -1.15 14.46
N ARG A 269 -5.55 0.16 14.67
CA ARG A 269 -5.63 0.77 16.01
C ARG A 269 -6.75 0.22 16.91
N ARG A 270 -7.77 -0.41 16.33
CA ARG A 270 -8.84 -1.06 17.09
C ARG A 270 -8.43 -2.41 17.69
N LEU A 271 -7.35 -3.00 17.20
CA LEU A 271 -6.81 -4.27 17.72
C LEU A 271 -5.86 -4.04 18.91
N ASP A 272 -5.28 -2.84 18.99
CA ASP A 272 -4.17 -2.59 19.89
C ASP A 272 -4.25 -1.14 20.43
N ASN A 273 -4.45 -1.00 21.72
CA ASN A 273 -4.51 0.30 22.40
C ASN A 273 -3.18 1.09 22.33
N ASP A 274 -2.06 0.40 22.12
CA ASP A 274 -0.75 1.03 21.96
C ASP A 274 -0.41 1.38 20.52
N ALA A 275 -1.26 1.04 19.54
CA ALA A 275 -0.96 1.21 18.11
C ALA A 275 -0.58 2.65 17.76
N LEU A 276 -1.31 3.65 18.23
CA LEU A 276 -0.98 5.05 17.97
C LEU A 276 0.36 5.46 18.60
N LYS A 277 0.64 5.01 19.80
CA LYS A 277 1.92 5.24 20.47
C LYS A 277 3.08 4.59 19.70
N MET A 278 2.86 3.39 19.15
CA MET A 278 3.85 2.73 18.31
C MET A 278 4.05 3.47 16.99
N ALA A 279 2.99 3.93 16.32
CA ALA A 279 3.07 4.77 15.13
C ALA A 279 3.91 6.04 15.40
N GLN A 280 3.67 6.72 16.53
CA GLN A 280 4.43 7.90 16.96
C GLN A 280 5.90 7.59 17.23
N LYS A 281 6.21 6.45 17.88
CA LYS A 281 7.59 6.01 18.13
C LYS A 281 8.34 5.76 16.81
N VAL A 282 7.74 5.02 15.88
CA VAL A 282 8.33 4.75 14.57
C VAL A 282 8.53 6.05 13.78
N ALA A 283 7.57 6.96 13.80
CA ALA A 283 7.69 8.27 13.15
C ALA A 283 8.82 9.10 13.75
N SER A 284 8.89 9.19 15.08
CA SER A 284 9.92 9.94 15.80
C SER A 284 11.31 9.38 15.52
N TRP A 285 11.47 8.05 15.59
CA TRP A 285 12.73 7.39 15.27
C TRP A 285 13.15 7.69 13.82
N THR A 286 12.22 7.59 12.86
CA THR A 286 12.49 7.81 11.45
C THR A 286 12.90 9.25 11.16
N ILE A 287 12.23 10.23 11.77
CA ILE A 287 12.57 11.65 11.67
C ILE A 287 13.96 11.92 12.24
N GLN A 288 14.31 11.35 13.37
CA GLN A 288 15.61 11.57 14.02
C GLN A 288 16.78 10.95 13.25
N HIS A 289 16.57 9.78 12.61
CA HIS A 289 17.67 8.99 12.06
C HIS A 289 17.71 8.93 10.52
N LEU A 290 16.61 9.16 9.84
CA LEU A 290 16.52 9.07 8.38
C LEU A 290 16.11 10.38 7.70
N ARG A 291 15.82 11.47 8.42
CA ARG A 291 15.48 12.76 7.81
C ARG A 291 16.71 13.64 7.63
N ASP A 292 16.89 14.20 6.45
CA ASP A 292 17.88 15.24 6.16
C ASP A 292 17.40 16.61 6.69
N LYS A 293 18.33 17.51 7.05
CA LYS A 293 18.01 18.88 7.47
C LYS A 293 17.24 19.69 6.43
N ARG A 294 17.33 19.33 5.15
CA ARG A 294 16.58 19.94 4.03
C ARG A 294 15.14 19.43 3.92
N GLY A 295 14.70 18.46 4.74
CA GLY A 295 13.33 18.01 4.85
C GLY A 295 13.00 16.68 4.17
N PHE A 296 13.85 16.12 3.34
CA PHE A 296 13.63 14.82 2.71
C PHE A 296 14.14 13.66 3.57
N PHE A 297 13.72 12.43 3.24
CA PHE A 297 14.11 11.23 3.95
C PHE A 297 15.17 10.43 3.18
N TYR A 298 16.12 9.86 3.92
CA TYR A 298 17.10 8.91 3.40
C TYR A 298 16.43 7.54 3.15
N TYR A 299 16.92 6.84 2.12
CA TYR A 299 16.36 5.53 1.77
C TYR A 299 16.52 4.51 2.89
N GLN A 300 17.76 4.21 3.29
CA GLN A 300 18.04 3.14 4.25
C GLN A 300 19.25 3.45 5.15
N ARG A 301 19.15 3.04 6.42
CA ARG A 301 20.29 2.92 7.33
C ARG A 301 20.75 1.47 7.34
N ARG A 302 21.97 1.24 6.88
CA ARG A 302 22.71 -0.01 6.94
C ARG A 302 23.58 -0.08 8.18
N ARG A 303 24.15 -1.26 8.49
CA ARG A 303 24.99 -1.45 9.68
C ARG A 303 26.15 -0.44 9.76
N PHE A 304 26.80 -0.14 8.64
CA PHE A 304 28.02 0.69 8.59
C PHE A 304 27.84 2.03 7.84
N TYR A 305 26.69 2.23 7.14
CA TYR A 305 26.46 3.45 6.36
C TYR A 305 24.98 3.72 6.16
N THR A 306 24.67 4.95 5.71
CA THR A 306 23.31 5.35 5.34
C THR A 306 23.24 5.67 3.85
N ILE A 307 22.27 5.12 3.13
CA ILE A 307 21.98 5.46 1.74
C ILE A 307 21.13 6.74 1.75
N ARG A 308 21.79 7.89 1.54
CA ARG A 308 21.19 9.24 1.63
C ARG A 308 20.49 9.68 0.34
N LYS A 309 19.84 8.75 -0.40
CA LYS A 309 19.09 9.06 -1.62
C LYS A 309 17.60 9.21 -1.29
N PRO A 310 16.96 10.33 -1.69
CA PRO A 310 15.51 10.50 -1.57
C PRO A 310 14.82 9.86 -2.78
N TYR A 311 14.39 8.62 -2.65
CA TYR A 311 13.61 7.97 -3.71
C TYR A 311 12.15 8.41 -3.63
N MET A 312 11.69 9.22 -4.60
CA MET A 312 10.38 9.84 -4.60
C MET A 312 9.24 8.86 -4.28
N ARG A 313 9.10 7.79 -5.08
CA ARG A 313 8.06 6.78 -4.91
C ARG A 313 8.24 5.92 -3.65
N TRP A 314 9.50 5.56 -3.36
CA TRP A 314 9.84 4.55 -2.35
C TRP A 314 9.97 5.14 -0.94
N THR A 315 10.37 6.40 -0.85
CA THR A 315 10.69 7.07 0.41
C THR A 315 9.76 8.25 0.67
N GLU A 316 9.81 9.28 -0.20
CA GLU A 316 9.18 10.58 0.08
C GLU A 316 7.64 10.49 0.06
N ALA A 317 7.05 9.87 -0.98
CA ALA A 317 5.61 9.75 -1.09
C ALA A 317 5.02 8.91 0.04
N TRP A 318 5.70 7.82 0.44
CA TRP A 318 5.29 6.99 1.56
C TRP A 318 5.37 7.72 2.90
N MET A 319 6.48 8.42 3.15
CA MET A 319 6.65 9.18 4.40
C MET A 319 5.64 10.33 4.49
N LEU A 320 5.39 11.05 3.38
CA LEU A 320 4.37 12.09 3.37
C LEU A 320 2.98 11.51 3.71
N TYR A 321 2.59 10.41 3.05
CA TYR A 321 1.31 9.75 3.33
C TYR A 321 1.21 9.31 4.79
N ALA A 322 2.22 8.61 5.30
CA ALA A 322 2.22 8.11 6.67
C ALA A 322 2.13 9.24 7.72
N LEU A 323 2.90 10.31 7.55
CA LEU A 323 2.89 11.45 8.46
C LEU A 323 1.59 12.25 8.37
N SER A 324 1.01 12.42 7.17
CA SER A 324 -0.29 13.07 7.00
C SER A 324 -1.42 12.30 7.71
N ARG A 325 -1.42 10.95 7.59
CA ARG A 325 -2.35 10.09 8.31
C ARG A 325 -2.16 10.14 9.83
N LEU A 326 -0.91 10.20 10.30
CA LEU A 326 -0.62 10.31 11.73
C LEU A 326 -1.12 11.64 12.31
N LEU A 327 -0.93 12.76 11.58
CA LEU A 327 -1.42 14.07 11.99
C LEU A 327 -2.96 14.15 11.98
N GLU A 328 -3.62 13.52 10.99
CA GLU A 328 -5.08 13.42 10.92
C GLU A 328 -5.63 12.70 12.17
N GLU A 329 -5.04 11.56 12.54
CA GLU A 329 -5.47 10.76 13.68
C GLU A 329 -5.26 11.49 15.02
N GLN A 330 -4.14 12.19 15.19
CA GLN A 330 -3.86 12.98 16.40
C GLN A 330 -4.88 14.10 16.59
N GLN A 331 -5.30 14.77 15.52
CA GLN A 331 -6.33 15.82 15.61
C GLN A 331 -7.70 15.23 15.98
N CYS A 332 -8.08 14.07 15.40
CA CYS A 332 -9.33 13.41 15.76
C CYS A 332 -9.39 13.07 17.25
N GLN A 333 -8.29 12.61 17.85
CA GLN A 333 -8.23 12.33 19.29
C GLN A 333 -8.33 13.59 20.15
N SER A 334 -7.65 14.68 19.76
CA SER A 334 -7.70 15.95 20.51
C SER A 334 -9.09 16.61 20.51
N GLN A 335 -9.96 16.22 19.59
CA GLN A 335 -11.35 16.71 19.52
C GLN A 335 -12.34 15.84 20.32
N GLN A 336 -11.93 14.66 20.77
CA GLN A 336 -12.73 13.71 21.56
C GLN A 336 -12.44 13.79 23.06
N THR A 337 -11.33 14.44 23.45
CA THR A 337 -10.95 14.75 24.84
C THR A 337 -11.36 16.17 25.20
#